data_0a2b8e9bdce86e0d0f4841b81ea5e8ec
#
_entry.id   0a2b8e9bdce86e0d0f4841b81ea5e8ec
#
_cell.length_a   1.000
_cell.length_b   1.000
_cell.length_c   1.000
_cell.angle_alpha   90.00
_cell.angle_beta   90.00
_cell.angle_gamma   90.00
#
_symmetry.space_group_name_H-M   'P 1'
#
loop_
_entity.id
_entity.type
_entity.pdbx_description
1 polymer ?
#
loop_
_entity_poly.entity_id
_entity_poly.type
_entity_poly.pdbx_seq_one_letter_code
_entity_poly.pdbx_strand_id
1 'polypeptide(L)'
;FVVHANVWKASVGRIPLYLLDTDNELNSEFDRPITHHLYGGDWENRLKQEILLGIGGMMTLKALGITKDVYHCNEGHAALINIQRLCDYINGGLNFGQAMELVRASSLYTVHTPVPAGHDYFDEGLFNKYMKGYPGKLGITWDNLMDLGRHNPGDKEERFCMSVFACKTCQEVNGVSKLHKSVSQQMFAPIWKGYFPEENHVGYVTNGVHLPTWCAAEWKKLFKDNFDENFFCDQSNQKIWEAVYGIPDEEIWNTRLKQKAKLLDYIKSKCSKDWLRSQVDPALSVSIFERFNPDALLIGFGRRFATYKRAHLLFTDIDRLARIVNNPKYPVQFIFAGKAHPNDGAGQGLIKQIVEISRRPEFLGKIIFLENYDMDLARHLISGVDI
;
A
#
# COMPACT_ATOMS: atom_id res chain seq x y z
N PHE A 1 17.22 -4.93 -25.38
CA PHE A 1 16.69 -5.72 -24.25
C PHE A 1 15.24 -6.07 -24.55
N VAL A 2 14.90 -7.35 -24.58
CA VAL A 2 13.56 -7.87 -24.83
C VAL A 2 13.20 -8.77 -23.66
N VAL A 3 12.02 -8.56 -23.08
CA VAL A 3 11.43 -9.43 -22.07
C VAL A 3 10.07 -9.89 -22.56
N HIS A 4 9.82 -11.18 -22.49
CA HIS A 4 8.55 -11.79 -22.82
C HIS A 4 7.69 -11.91 -21.55
N ALA A 5 6.42 -11.60 -21.65
CA ALA A 5 5.47 -11.75 -20.54
C ALA A 5 4.24 -12.54 -21.00
N ASN A 6 3.86 -13.51 -20.20
CA ASN A 6 2.53 -14.09 -20.28
C ASN A 6 1.51 -13.10 -19.76
N VAL A 7 0.34 -13.06 -20.39
CA VAL A 7 -0.76 -12.18 -19.95
C VAL A 7 -1.88 -13.04 -19.37
N TRP A 8 -2.06 -12.94 -18.07
CA TRP A 8 -3.15 -13.62 -17.36
C TRP A 8 -4.33 -12.67 -17.16
N LYS A 9 -5.54 -13.17 -17.36
CA LYS A 9 -6.76 -12.42 -17.06
C LYS A 9 -7.45 -13.02 -15.85
N ALA A 10 -7.61 -12.24 -14.79
CA ALA A 10 -8.43 -12.57 -13.63
C ALA A 10 -9.69 -11.69 -13.63
N SER A 11 -10.86 -12.32 -13.42
CA SER A 11 -12.13 -11.59 -13.28
C SER A 11 -12.40 -11.32 -11.80
N VAL A 12 -12.39 -10.05 -11.41
CA VAL A 12 -12.70 -9.59 -10.05
C VAL A 12 -14.06 -8.88 -10.08
N GLY A 13 -15.12 -9.65 -9.88
CA GLY A 13 -16.46 -9.17 -10.16
C GLY A 13 -16.61 -8.78 -11.65
N ARG A 14 -17.00 -7.53 -11.90
CA ARG A 14 -17.11 -6.98 -13.27
C ARG A 14 -15.81 -6.43 -13.85
N ILE A 15 -14.74 -6.37 -13.03
CA ILE A 15 -13.47 -5.75 -13.42
C ILE A 15 -12.49 -6.81 -13.91
N PRO A 16 -11.99 -6.73 -15.16
CA PRO A 16 -10.90 -7.56 -15.61
C PRO A 16 -9.59 -7.03 -15.08
N LEU A 17 -8.79 -7.89 -14.45
CA LEU A 17 -7.44 -7.63 -14.02
C LEU A 17 -6.49 -8.38 -14.93
N TYR A 18 -5.60 -7.65 -15.62
CA TYR A 18 -4.56 -8.24 -16.45
C TYR A 18 -3.25 -8.25 -15.69
N LEU A 19 -2.64 -9.43 -15.60
CA LEU A 19 -1.38 -9.66 -14.89
C LEU A 19 -0.30 -10.03 -15.90
N LEU A 20 0.85 -9.37 -15.81
CA LEU A 20 2.02 -9.66 -16.63
C LEU A 20 2.96 -10.55 -15.83
N ASP A 21 3.32 -11.69 -16.40
CA ASP A 21 4.16 -12.70 -15.76
C ASP A 21 5.37 -12.98 -16.65
N THR A 22 6.56 -12.68 -16.11
CA THR A 22 7.84 -12.89 -16.82
C THR A 22 8.44 -14.28 -16.63
N ASP A 23 7.81 -15.16 -15.84
CA ASP A 23 8.24 -16.56 -15.75
C ASP A 23 7.87 -17.32 -17.02
N ASN A 24 8.67 -17.05 -18.06
CA ASN A 24 8.51 -17.55 -19.42
C ASN A 24 9.83 -18.11 -19.91
N GLU A 25 9.79 -19.26 -20.57
CA GLU A 25 10.98 -19.96 -21.09
C GLU A 25 11.76 -19.16 -22.13
N LEU A 26 11.15 -18.20 -22.80
CA LEU A 26 11.81 -17.29 -23.74
C LEU A 26 12.69 -16.24 -23.05
N ASN A 27 12.56 -16.08 -21.73
CA ASN A 27 13.38 -15.17 -20.95
C ASN A 27 14.63 -15.86 -20.39
N SER A 28 15.66 -15.05 -20.17
CA SER A 28 16.84 -15.49 -19.43
C SER A 28 16.49 -15.83 -17.98
N GLU A 29 17.31 -16.65 -17.31
CA GLU A 29 17.15 -16.96 -15.88
C GLU A 29 17.16 -15.71 -14.99
N PHE A 30 17.82 -14.64 -15.44
CA PHE A 30 17.85 -13.35 -14.72
C PHE A 30 16.59 -12.50 -14.92
N ASP A 31 15.82 -12.73 -15.98
CA ASP A 31 14.65 -11.91 -16.29
C ASP A 31 13.34 -12.61 -15.92
N ARG A 32 13.33 -13.94 -15.79
CA ARG A 32 12.17 -14.70 -15.32
C ARG A 32 11.68 -14.25 -13.94
N PRO A 33 12.56 -13.95 -12.96
CA PRO A 33 12.13 -13.56 -11.61
C PRO A 33 11.60 -12.12 -11.47
N ILE A 34 11.58 -11.28 -12.50
CA ILE A 34 11.17 -9.86 -12.40
C ILE A 34 9.83 -9.72 -11.69
N THR A 35 8.86 -10.61 -11.96
CA THR A 35 7.51 -10.53 -11.39
C THR A 35 7.29 -11.44 -10.18
N HIS A 36 8.29 -12.17 -9.70
CA HIS A 36 8.10 -13.14 -8.61
C HIS A 36 7.80 -12.49 -7.25
N HIS A 37 8.39 -11.33 -6.97
CA HIS A 37 8.27 -10.69 -5.67
C HIS A 37 7.93 -9.20 -5.80
N LEU A 38 6.86 -8.78 -5.12
CA LEU A 38 6.52 -7.38 -5.00
C LEU A 38 7.62 -6.63 -4.23
N TYR A 39 8.12 -5.55 -4.83
CA TYR A 39 9.25 -4.76 -4.31
C TYR A 39 10.54 -5.57 -4.08
N GLY A 40 10.67 -6.71 -4.74
CA GLY A 40 11.85 -7.57 -4.61
C GLY A 40 13.02 -7.08 -5.46
N GLY A 41 14.23 -7.53 -5.08
CA GLY A 41 15.46 -7.24 -5.80
C GLY A 41 16.06 -5.86 -5.49
N ASP A 42 16.96 -5.46 -6.37
CA ASP A 42 17.67 -4.17 -6.33
C ASP A 42 16.93 -3.09 -7.15
N TRP A 43 17.54 -1.91 -7.25
CA TRP A 43 17.00 -0.78 -8.03
C TRP A 43 16.87 -1.10 -9.53
N GLU A 44 17.71 -1.98 -10.07
CA GLU A 44 17.59 -2.41 -11.46
C GLU A 44 16.36 -3.29 -11.66
N ASN A 45 16.13 -4.27 -10.77
CA ASN A 45 14.92 -5.08 -10.82
C ASN A 45 13.66 -4.22 -10.62
N ARG A 46 13.73 -3.21 -9.75
CA ARG A 46 12.65 -2.25 -9.55
C ARG A 46 12.33 -1.50 -10.84
N LEU A 47 13.33 -0.96 -11.54
CA LEU A 47 13.13 -0.29 -12.82
C LEU A 47 12.53 -1.23 -13.88
N LYS A 48 12.99 -2.48 -13.94
CA LYS A 48 12.43 -3.50 -14.85
C LYS A 48 10.94 -3.75 -14.56
N GLN A 49 10.55 -3.86 -13.29
CA GLN A 49 9.15 -4.00 -12.88
C GLN A 49 8.30 -2.82 -13.34
N GLU A 50 8.79 -1.60 -13.20
CA GLU A 50 8.07 -0.37 -13.60
C GLU A 50 7.98 -0.21 -15.12
N ILE A 51 9.02 -0.60 -15.86
CA ILE A 51 8.97 -0.66 -17.33
C ILE A 51 7.93 -1.69 -17.79
N LEU A 52 7.93 -2.86 -17.17
CA LEU A 52 6.97 -3.92 -17.49
C LEU A 52 5.54 -3.47 -17.20
N LEU A 53 5.30 -2.90 -16.02
CA LEU A 53 3.99 -2.40 -15.63
C LEU A 53 3.51 -1.26 -16.54
N GLY A 54 4.34 -0.24 -16.74
CA GLY A 54 3.98 0.95 -17.49
C GLY A 54 3.96 0.71 -19.00
N ILE A 55 5.12 0.47 -19.59
CA ILE A 55 5.27 0.30 -21.04
C ILE A 55 4.66 -1.02 -21.49
N GLY A 56 5.01 -2.14 -20.83
CA GLY A 56 4.49 -3.47 -21.13
C GLY A 56 2.97 -3.54 -20.95
N GLY A 57 2.42 -2.90 -19.91
CA GLY A 57 0.99 -2.78 -19.68
C GLY A 57 0.26 -2.10 -20.82
N MET A 58 0.78 -0.97 -21.32
CA MET A 58 0.20 -0.27 -22.48
C MET A 58 0.29 -1.09 -23.77
N MET A 59 1.42 -1.75 -24.00
CA MET A 59 1.57 -2.65 -25.14
C MET A 59 0.56 -3.81 -25.08
N THR A 60 0.33 -4.35 -23.89
CA THR A 60 -0.66 -5.40 -23.64
C THR A 60 -2.09 -4.93 -23.94
N LEU A 61 -2.48 -3.77 -23.43
CA LEU A 61 -3.81 -3.22 -23.71
C LEU A 61 -4.03 -3.03 -25.22
N LYS A 62 -3.03 -2.50 -25.91
CA LYS A 62 -3.05 -2.32 -27.37
C LYS A 62 -3.18 -3.63 -28.11
N ALA A 63 -2.42 -4.66 -27.72
CA ALA A 63 -2.47 -6.00 -28.33
C ALA A 63 -3.82 -6.70 -28.13
N LEU A 64 -4.49 -6.40 -27.00
CA LEU A 64 -5.84 -6.89 -26.68
C LEU A 64 -6.96 -6.03 -27.30
N GLY A 65 -6.65 -4.98 -28.06
CA GLY A 65 -7.65 -4.06 -28.63
C GLY A 65 -8.40 -3.24 -27.60
N ILE A 66 -7.82 -3.06 -26.39
CA ILE A 66 -8.45 -2.32 -25.30
C ILE A 66 -7.99 -0.86 -25.35
N THR A 67 -8.91 0.04 -25.60
CA THR A 67 -8.71 1.51 -25.56
C THR A 67 -9.43 2.09 -24.36
N LYS A 68 -8.86 3.15 -23.77
CA LYS A 68 -9.40 3.89 -22.63
C LYS A 68 -9.31 5.40 -22.88
N ASP A 69 -10.23 6.13 -22.29
CA ASP A 69 -10.26 7.60 -22.37
C ASP A 69 -9.43 8.23 -21.25
N VAL A 70 -9.34 7.55 -20.08
CA VAL A 70 -8.61 8.02 -18.90
C VAL A 70 -7.67 6.95 -18.38
N TYR A 71 -6.49 7.38 -17.99
CA TYR A 71 -5.42 6.54 -17.44
C TYR A 71 -5.04 7.02 -16.05
N HIS A 72 -5.14 6.12 -15.07
CA HIS A 72 -4.86 6.42 -13.68
C HIS A 72 -3.54 5.78 -13.24
N CYS A 73 -2.55 6.60 -12.93
CA CYS A 73 -1.29 6.18 -12.32
C CYS A 73 -1.47 6.13 -10.79
N ASN A 74 -1.58 4.91 -10.26
CA ASN A 74 -1.59 4.69 -8.82
C ASN A 74 -0.15 4.58 -8.32
N GLU A 75 0.41 5.63 -7.74
CA GLU A 75 1.82 5.87 -7.43
C GLU A 75 2.73 6.09 -8.65
N GLY A 76 3.97 6.53 -8.37
CA GLY A 76 4.97 6.82 -9.39
C GLY A 76 5.37 5.60 -10.23
N HIS A 77 5.36 4.40 -9.65
CA HIS A 77 5.77 3.17 -10.33
C HIS A 77 4.93 2.83 -11.59
N ALA A 78 3.75 3.40 -11.74
CA ALA A 78 2.91 3.21 -12.93
C ALA A 78 3.17 4.28 -14.02
N ALA A 79 3.94 5.33 -13.75
CA ALA A 79 4.01 6.53 -14.59
C ALA A 79 4.57 6.27 -16.00
N LEU A 80 5.38 5.23 -16.20
CA LEU A 80 5.92 4.90 -17.54
C LEU A 80 4.86 4.51 -18.56
N ILE A 81 3.58 4.35 -18.16
CA ILE A 81 2.46 4.26 -19.13
C ILE A 81 2.46 5.47 -20.06
N ASN A 82 2.80 6.66 -19.52
CA ASN A 82 2.77 7.91 -20.27
C ASN A 82 3.89 7.99 -21.32
N ILE A 83 5.04 7.33 -21.11
CA ILE A 83 6.09 7.20 -22.14
C ILE A 83 5.55 6.43 -23.36
N GLN A 84 4.90 5.29 -23.13
CA GLN A 84 4.37 4.50 -24.25
C GLN A 84 3.25 5.23 -24.97
N ARG A 85 2.37 5.92 -24.24
CA ARG A 85 1.29 6.73 -24.80
C ARG A 85 1.82 7.89 -25.66
N LEU A 86 2.87 8.58 -25.18
CA LEU A 86 3.55 9.61 -25.96
C LEU A 86 4.08 9.02 -27.28
N CYS A 87 4.76 7.87 -27.23
CA CYS A 87 5.24 7.19 -28.43
C CYS A 87 4.10 6.84 -29.38
N ASP A 88 2.96 6.36 -28.88
CA ASP A 88 1.82 5.97 -29.70
C ASP A 88 1.21 7.20 -30.42
N TYR A 89 1.05 8.33 -29.74
CA TYR A 89 0.56 9.57 -30.35
C TYR A 89 1.54 10.17 -31.38
N ILE A 90 2.84 10.13 -31.09
CA ILE A 90 3.88 10.62 -32.01
C ILE A 90 3.95 9.74 -33.25
N ASN A 91 3.86 8.41 -33.09
CA ASN A 91 3.74 7.51 -34.24
C ASN A 91 2.46 7.74 -35.07
N GLY A 92 1.42 8.30 -34.46
CA GLY A 92 0.19 8.75 -35.12
C GLY A 92 0.31 10.12 -35.82
N GLY A 93 1.48 10.74 -35.81
CA GLY A 93 1.79 11.96 -36.56
C GLY A 93 1.79 13.26 -35.73
N LEU A 94 1.65 13.19 -34.40
CA LEU A 94 1.73 14.38 -33.54
C LEU A 94 3.20 14.68 -33.19
N ASN A 95 3.51 15.94 -32.94
CA ASN A 95 4.78 16.31 -32.33
C ASN A 95 4.74 16.07 -30.80
N PHE A 96 5.92 16.11 -30.15
CA PHE A 96 6.04 15.86 -28.73
C PHE A 96 5.14 16.75 -27.85
N GLY A 97 5.06 18.06 -28.16
CA GLY A 97 4.23 18.99 -27.39
C GLY A 97 2.74 18.65 -27.49
N GLN A 98 2.24 18.37 -28.69
CA GLN A 98 0.85 17.96 -28.92
C GLN A 98 0.53 16.63 -28.22
N ALA A 99 1.43 15.64 -28.34
CA ALA A 99 1.28 14.35 -27.66
C ALA A 99 1.27 14.52 -26.13
N MET A 100 2.12 15.40 -25.58
CA MET A 100 2.19 15.68 -24.15
C MET A 100 0.87 16.24 -23.62
N GLU A 101 0.26 17.20 -24.32
CA GLU A 101 -1.03 17.76 -23.89
C GLU A 101 -2.16 16.72 -23.91
N LEU A 102 -2.21 15.84 -24.90
CA LEU A 102 -3.20 14.76 -24.94
C LEU A 102 -2.98 13.72 -23.81
N VAL A 103 -1.72 13.37 -23.54
CA VAL A 103 -1.36 12.45 -22.45
C VAL A 103 -1.74 13.07 -21.12
N ARG A 104 -1.39 14.34 -20.88
CA ARG A 104 -1.73 15.06 -19.64
C ARG A 104 -3.23 15.13 -19.43
N ALA A 105 -3.98 15.61 -20.43
CA ALA A 105 -5.43 15.80 -20.34
C ALA A 105 -6.22 14.52 -20.01
N SER A 106 -5.65 13.37 -20.28
CA SER A 106 -6.27 12.06 -20.05
C SER A 106 -5.57 11.23 -18.98
N SER A 107 -4.68 11.82 -18.17
CA SER A 107 -3.95 11.13 -17.10
C SER A 107 -4.22 11.75 -15.73
N LEU A 108 -4.38 10.84 -14.76
CA LEU A 108 -4.51 11.14 -13.33
C LEU A 108 -3.39 10.43 -12.56
N TYR A 109 -2.78 11.13 -11.63
CA TYR A 109 -1.78 10.56 -10.71
C TYR A 109 -2.26 10.66 -9.27
N THR A 110 -2.30 9.53 -8.57
CA THR A 110 -2.57 9.49 -7.12
C THR A 110 -1.29 9.14 -6.37
N VAL A 111 -0.84 10.08 -5.53
CA VAL A 111 0.29 9.87 -4.63
C VAL A 111 -0.19 9.31 -3.29
N HIS A 112 0.49 8.25 -2.80
CA HIS A 112 0.22 7.64 -1.49
C HIS A 112 1.36 7.88 -0.50
N THR A 113 2.55 8.15 -0.99
CA THR A 113 3.78 8.28 -0.22
C THR A 113 3.88 9.66 0.42
N PRO A 114 3.99 9.76 1.78
CA PRO A 114 3.99 11.05 2.47
C PRO A 114 5.41 11.63 2.69
N VAL A 115 6.45 10.97 2.19
CA VAL A 115 7.86 11.35 2.42
C VAL A 115 8.67 11.22 1.14
N PRO A 116 9.56 12.19 0.80
CA PRO A 116 10.34 12.15 -0.45
C PRO A 116 11.19 10.88 -0.61
N ALA A 117 11.78 10.38 0.48
CA ALA A 117 12.62 9.17 0.46
C ALA A 117 11.87 7.88 0.09
N GLY A 118 10.54 7.90 0.05
CA GLY A 118 9.72 6.75 -0.34
C GLY A 118 9.35 6.72 -1.82
N HIS A 119 9.78 7.71 -2.62
CA HIS A 119 9.59 7.70 -4.07
C HIS A 119 10.71 6.93 -4.76
N ASP A 120 10.42 6.44 -5.98
CA ASP A 120 11.39 5.72 -6.78
C ASP A 120 12.26 6.73 -7.56
N TYR A 121 13.59 6.61 -7.36
CA TYR A 121 14.62 7.45 -8.01
C TYR A 121 15.61 6.55 -8.74
N PHE A 122 15.85 6.82 -10.00
CA PHE A 122 16.79 6.07 -10.82
C PHE A 122 17.97 6.94 -11.25
N ASP A 123 19.18 6.45 -11.00
CA ASP A 123 20.39 7.10 -11.47
C ASP A 123 20.41 7.13 -13.02
N GLU A 124 20.98 8.19 -13.58
CA GLU A 124 21.01 8.41 -15.02
C GLU A 124 21.62 7.22 -15.79
N GLY A 125 22.71 6.63 -15.26
CA GLY A 125 23.36 5.46 -15.87
C GLY A 125 22.45 4.24 -15.94
N LEU A 126 21.72 3.94 -14.85
CA LEU A 126 20.75 2.86 -14.80
C LEU A 126 19.57 3.14 -15.74
N PHE A 127 19.00 4.35 -15.68
CA PHE A 127 17.87 4.73 -16.52
C PHE A 127 18.25 4.69 -18.02
N ASN A 128 19.45 5.15 -18.39
CA ASN A 128 19.95 5.11 -19.76
C ASN A 128 20.08 3.68 -20.29
N LYS A 129 20.45 2.71 -19.44
CA LYS A 129 20.58 1.30 -19.84
C LYS A 129 19.33 0.76 -20.54
N TYR A 130 18.15 1.19 -20.08
CA TYR A 130 16.84 0.72 -20.57
C TYR A 130 16.12 1.73 -21.46
N MET A 131 16.30 3.03 -21.22
CA MET A 131 15.50 4.09 -21.83
C MET A 131 16.20 4.86 -22.96
N LYS A 132 17.47 4.57 -23.26
CA LYS A 132 18.27 5.29 -24.29
C LYS A 132 17.64 5.37 -25.69
N GLY A 133 16.76 4.44 -26.03
CA GLY A 133 16.08 4.43 -27.32
C GLY A 133 14.82 5.30 -27.39
N TYR A 134 14.36 5.82 -26.26
CA TYR A 134 13.09 6.59 -26.20
C TYR A 134 13.20 8.03 -26.66
N PRO A 135 14.29 8.77 -26.45
CA PRO A 135 14.43 10.12 -26.99
C PRO A 135 14.18 10.20 -28.50
N GLY A 136 14.76 9.28 -29.28
CA GLY A 136 14.52 9.20 -30.72
C GLY A 136 13.06 8.92 -31.10
N LYS A 137 12.37 8.07 -30.31
CA LYS A 137 10.94 7.78 -30.52
C LYS A 137 10.04 8.97 -30.15
N LEU A 138 10.49 9.79 -29.21
CA LEU A 138 9.77 10.95 -28.71
C LEU A 138 10.11 12.24 -29.47
N GLY A 139 11.15 12.25 -30.29
CA GLY A 139 11.62 13.44 -31.00
C GLY A 139 12.22 14.51 -30.07
N ILE A 140 12.82 14.09 -28.94
CA ILE A 140 13.45 14.95 -27.94
C ILE A 140 14.89 14.51 -27.64
N THR A 141 15.64 15.34 -26.92
CA THR A 141 16.99 14.96 -26.46
C THR A 141 16.95 14.06 -25.23
N TRP A 142 18.08 13.43 -24.90
CA TRP A 142 18.21 12.67 -23.65
C TRP A 142 18.02 13.56 -22.42
N ASP A 143 18.62 14.74 -22.42
CA ASP A 143 18.48 15.70 -21.32
C ASP A 143 17.00 16.11 -21.13
N ASN A 144 16.25 16.35 -22.21
CA ASN A 144 14.81 16.63 -22.11
C ASN A 144 14.02 15.45 -21.50
N LEU A 145 14.38 14.20 -21.83
CA LEU A 145 13.75 13.04 -21.20
C LEU A 145 14.05 12.98 -19.70
N MET A 146 15.31 13.16 -19.30
CA MET A 146 15.70 13.19 -17.90
C MET A 146 15.02 14.32 -17.11
N ASP A 147 14.89 15.50 -17.74
CA ASP A 147 14.25 16.67 -17.14
C ASP A 147 12.76 16.48 -16.85
N LEU A 148 12.09 15.53 -17.50
CA LEU A 148 10.73 15.14 -17.13
C LEU A 148 10.67 14.52 -15.72
N GLY A 149 11.74 13.86 -15.27
CA GLY A 149 11.82 13.26 -13.95
C GLY A 149 12.60 14.08 -12.90
N ARG A 150 13.12 15.26 -13.25
CA ARG A 150 13.88 16.14 -12.35
C ARG A 150 13.01 17.25 -11.80
N HIS A 151 13.17 17.61 -10.53
CA HIS A 151 12.51 18.78 -9.94
C HIS A 151 13.07 20.07 -10.59
N ASN A 152 14.38 20.11 -10.80
CA ASN A 152 15.08 21.22 -11.43
C ASN A 152 15.56 20.79 -12.83
N PRO A 153 14.85 21.15 -13.90
CA PRO A 153 15.31 20.88 -15.25
C PRO A 153 16.73 21.44 -15.50
N GLY A 154 17.60 20.64 -16.12
CA GLY A 154 19.01 20.96 -16.36
C GLY A 154 19.97 20.61 -15.23
N ASP A 155 19.50 20.24 -14.05
CA ASP A 155 20.34 19.77 -12.95
C ASP A 155 20.73 18.29 -13.19
N LYS A 156 21.96 18.07 -13.62
CA LYS A 156 22.48 16.72 -13.95
C LYS A 156 22.79 15.86 -12.73
N GLU A 157 22.85 16.45 -11.54
CA GLU A 157 23.02 15.70 -10.29
C GLU A 157 21.70 15.09 -9.79
N GLU A 158 20.56 15.62 -10.25
CA GLU A 158 19.26 15.05 -9.90
C GLU A 158 18.99 13.75 -10.66
N ARG A 159 18.61 12.72 -9.92
CA ARG A 159 18.14 11.44 -10.44
C ARG A 159 16.76 11.58 -11.08
N PHE A 160 16.41 10.64 -11.95
CA PHE A 160 15.05 10.56 -12.50
C PHE A 160 14.08 10.06 -11.43
N CYS A 161 13.14 10.91 -11.02
CA CYS A 161 12.10 10.60 -10.04
C CYS A 161 10.78 10.26 -10.75
N MET A 162 10.26 9.07 -10.51
CA MET A 162 9.02 8.60 -11.12
C MET A 162 7.80 9.45 -10.74
N SER A 163 7.74 9.93 -9.50
CA SER A 163 6.65 10.79 -9.03
C SER A 163 6.69 12.18 -9.65
N VAL A 164 7.87 12.74 -9.85
CA VAL A 164 8.05 14.00 -10.59
C VAL A 164 7.60 13.85 -12.04
N PHE A 165 8.01 12.74 -12.68
CA PHE A 165 7.57 12.41 -14.02
C PHE A 165 6.04 12.28 -14.10
N ALA A 166 5.42 11.57 -13.12
CA ALA A 166 3.96 11.47 -13.02
C ALA A 166 3.29 12.85 -12.89
N CYS A 167 3.79 13.72 -12.00
CA CYS A 167 3.26 15.09 -11.83
C CYS A 167 3.35 15.93 -13.12
N LYS A 168 4.42 15.77 -13.91
CA LYS A 168 4.62 16.52 -15.16
C LYS A 168 3.80 15.97 -16.32
N THR A 169 3.42 14.69 -16.29
CA THR A 169 2.71 14.02 -17.38
C THR A 169 1.25 13.71 -17.09
N CYS A 170 0.74 14.06 -15.91
CA CYS A 170 -0.68 13.98 -15.54
C CYS A 170 -1.20 15.40 -15.30
N GLN A 171 -2.41 15.68 -15.77
CA GLN A 171 -3.07 16.94 -15.49
C GLN A 171 -3.59 16.97 -14.05
N GLU A 172 -4.22 15.89 -13.62
CA GLU A 172 -4.76 15.76 -12.28
C GLU A 172 -3.80 15.01 -11.39
N VAL A 173 -3.47 15.61 -10.24
CA VAL A 173 -2.65 15.02 -9.19
C VAL A 173 -3.41 15.08 -7.87
N ASN A 174 -3.54 13.98 -7.16
CA ASN A 174 -4.20 13.98 -5.86
C ASN A 174 -3.49 13.17 -4.79
N GLY A 175 -3.52 13.70 -3.57
CA GLY A 175 -3.26 12.93 -2.35
C GLY A 175 -4.49 12.16 -1.89
N VAL A 176 -4.33 11.27 -0.90
CA VAL A 176 -5.37 10.33 -0.44
C VAL A 176 -6.13 10.78 0.80
N SER A 177 -5.97 12.04 1.20
CA SER A 177 -6.73 12.74 2.23
C SER A 177 -6.46 14.24 2.19
N LYS A 178 -7.31 15.04 2.86
CA LYS A 178 -7.10 16.49 2.98
C LYS A 178 -5.72 16.84 3.57
N LEU A 179 -5.30 16.15 4.63
CA LEU A 179 -3.97 16.35 5.22
C LEU A 179 -2.87 15.92 4.25
N HIS A 180 -3.04 14.79 3.56
CA HIS A 180 -2.05 14.31 2.60
C HIS A 180 -1.90 15.24 1.39
N LYS A 181 -2.98 15.92 0.95
CA LYS A 181 -2.89 17.00 -0.02
C LYS A 181 -1.85 18.05 0.41
N SER A 182 -1.99 18.59 1.62
CA SER A 182 -1.06 19.64 2.11
C SER A 182 0.39 19.15 2.18
N VAL A 183 0.60 17.91 2.63
CA VAL A 183 1.93 17.27 2.63
C VAL A 183 2.47 17.14 1.20
N SER A 184 1.66 16.66 0.26
CA SER A 184 2.06 16.48 -1.13
C SER A 184 2.29 17.82 -1.84
N GLN A 185 1.51 18.86 -1.53
CA GLN A 185 1.71 20.22 -2.05
C GLN A 185 3.09 20.76 -1.66
N GLN A 186 3.49 20.59 -0.41
CA GLN A 186 4.84 20.98 0.06
C GLN A 186 5.93 20.14 -0.63
N MET A 187 5.73 18.83 -0.71
CA MET A 187 6.71 17.89 -1.25
C MET A 187 6.98 18.14 -2.75
N PHE A 188 5.97 18.48 -3.52
CA PHE A 188 6.08 18.72 -4.96
C PHE A 188 6.19 20.21 -5.33
N ALA A 189 6.25 21.13 -4.37
CA ALA A 189 6.39 22.57 -4.62
C ALA A 189 7.55 22.91 -5.59
N PRO A 190 8.72 22.24 -5.56
CA PRO A 190 9.80 22.53 -6.49
C PRO A 190 9.46 22.31 -7.98
N ILE A 191 8.42 21.53 -8.30
CA ILE A 191 7.99 21.26 -9.69
C ILE A 191 7.32 22.52 -10.29
N TRP A 192 6.54 23.24 -9.49
CA TRP A 192 5.78 24.41 -9.92
C TRP A 192 6.42 25.71 -9.38
N LYS A 193 7.56 26.07 -9.94
CA LYS A 193 8.28 27.30 -9.56
C LYS A 193 7.41 28.54 -9.80
N GLY A 194 7.39 29.43 -8.81
CA GLY A 194 6.61 30.68 -8.88
C GLY A 194 5.20 30.58 -8.29
N TYR A 195 4.77 29.40 -7.86
CA TYR A 195 3.53 29.19 -7.12
C TYR A 195 3.82 28.96 -5.64
N PHE A 196 2.94 29.41 -4.76
CA PHE A 196 2.94 28.93 -3.39
C PHE A 196 2.51 27.45 -3.36
N PRO A 197 2.97 26.65 -2.37
CA PRO A 197 2.59 25.24 -2.30
C PRO A 197 1.07 25.00 -2.34
N GLU A 198 0.28 25.89 -1.73
CA GLU A 198 -1.18 25.81 -1.65
C GLU A 198 -1.87 26.06 -3.00
N GLU A 199 -1.17 26.69 -3.94
CA GLU A 199 -1.67 27.05 -5.28
C GLU A 199 -1.36 25.98 -6.34
N ASN A 200 -0.47 25.03 -6.03
CA ASN A 200 -0.14 23.99 -7.00
C ASN A 200 -1.32 23.02 -7.24
N HIS A 201 -1.24 22.30 -8.36
CA HIS A 201 -2.35 21.46 -8.86
C HIS A 201 -2.63 20.19 -8.08
N VAL A 202 -2.09 20.02 -6.87
CA VAL A 202 -2.34 18.82 -6.06
C VAL A 202 -3.66 18.95 -5.32
N GLY A 203 -4.64 18.15 -5.71
CA GLY A 203 -5.92 17.98 -5.04
C GLY A 203 -5.90 16.87 -3.98
N TYR A 204 -7.08 16.40 -3.57
CA TYR A 204 -7.21 15.18 -2.77
C TYR A 204 -8.52 14.46 -3.05
N VAL A 205 -8.44 13.12 -2.94
CA VAL A 205 -9.60 12.24 -2.85
C VAL A 205 -9.36 11.35 -1.64
N THR A 206 -10.24 11.41 -0.63
CA THR A 206 -10.08 10.59 0.57
C THR A 206 -10.30 9.12 0.26
N ASN A 207 -9.36 8.27 0.68
CA ASN A 207 -9.50 6.82 0.50
C ASN A 207 -10.77 6.31 1.15
N GLY A 208 -11.50 5.47 0.43
CA GLY A 208 -12.64 4.74 0.95
C GLY A 208 -12.24 3.42 1.62
N VAL A 209 -13.18 2.84 2.35
CA VAL A 209 -13.09 1.49 2.91
C VAL A 209 -14.06 0.59 2.17
N HIS A 210 -13.56 -0.55 1.68
CA HIS A 210 -14.42 -1.53 1.01
C HIS A 210 -15.16 -2.38 2.05
N LEU A 211 -16.35 -1.93 2.45
CA LEU A 211 -17.17 -2.58 3.47
C LEU A 211 -17.35 -4.10 3.25
N PRO A 212 -17.63 -4.60 2.01
CA PRO A 212 -17.81 -6.03 1.80
C PRO A 212 -16.57 -6.87 2.14
N THR A 213 -15.37 -6.31 2.04
CA THR A 213 -14.13 -7.03 2.39
C THR A 213 -13.85 -7.02 3.88
N TRP A 214 -14.04 -5.87 4.53
CA TRP A 214 -13.53 -5.64 5.88
C TRP A 214 -14.58 -5.82 6.98
N CYS A 215 -15.86 -5.75 6.66
CA CYS A 215 -16.93 -5.97 7.61
C CYS A 215 -17.17 -7.48 7.81
N ALA A 216 -17.12 -7.94 9.05
CA ALA A 216 -17.40 -9.33 9.40
C ALA A 216 -18.86 -9.73 9.13
N ALA A 217 -19.10 -11.03 8.93
CA ALA A 217 -20.41 -11.54 8.56
C ALA A 217 -21.51 -11.19 9.59
N GLU A 218 -21.17 -11.23 10.88
CA GLU A 218 -22.09 -10.90 11.97
C GLU A 218 -22.47 -9.42 11.96
N TRP A 219 -21.52 -8.52 11.72
CA TRP A 219 -21.80 -7.10 11.54
C TRP A 219 -22.65 -6.85 10.29
N LYS A 220 -22.35 -7.52 9.18
CA LYS A 220 -23.20 -7.43 7.98
C LYS A 220 -24.63 -7.85 8.26
N LYS A 221 -24.81 -8.95 9.03
CA LYS A 221 -26.14 -9.40 9.43
C LYS A 221 -26.85 -8.36 10.28
N LEU A 222 -26.17 -7.83 11.32
CA LEU A 222 -26.71 -6.78 12.19
C LEU A 222 -27.16 -5.55 11.39
N PHE A 223 -26.31 -5.09 10.46
CA PHE A 223 -26.64 -3.95 9.60
C PHE A 223 -27.82 -4.26 8.66
N LYS A 224 -27.86 -5.45 8.06
CA LYS A 224 -28.94 -5.86 7.19
C LYS A 224 -30.29 -5.92 7.93
N ASP A 225 -30.29 -6.34 9.18
CA ASP A 225 -31.49 -6.52 9.95
C ASP A 225 -32.03 -5.17 10.49
N ASN A 226 -31.18 -4.15 10.62
CA ASN A 226 -31.52 -2.88 11.30
C ASN A 226 -31.40 -1.62 10.43
N PHE A 227 -30.67 -1.67 9.30
CA PHE A 227 -30.42 -0.52 8.44
C PHE A 227 -31.23 -0.61 7.14
N ASP A 228 -31.35 0.52 6.46
CA ASP A 228 -31.96 0.60 5.13
C ASP A 228 -31.27 -0.35 4.15
N GLU A 229 -32.03 -0.94 3.20
CA GLU A 229 -31.55 -1.89 2.22
C GLU A 229 -30.43 -1.32 1.31
N ASN A 230 -30.39 0.00 1.14
CA ASN A 230 -29.37 0.69 0.35
C ASN A 230 -28.03 0.86 1.11
N PHE A 231 -27.95 0.53 2.41
CA PHE A 231 -26.75 0.71 3.22
C PHE A 231 -25.50 0.07 2.58
N PHE A 232 -25.62 -1.12 2.02
CA PHE A 232 -24.48 -1.79 1.40
C PHE A 232 -24.08 -1.22 0.02
N CYS A 233 -24.93 -0.38 -0.57
CA CYS A 233 -24.66 0.30 -1.84
C CYS A 233 -24.09 1.70 -1.60
N ASP A 234 -24.56 2.41 -0.56
CA ASP A 234 -24.15 3.78 -0.24
C ASP A 234 -24.00 3.99 1.27
N GLN A 235 -22.77 3.91 1.76
CA GLN A 235 -22.41 4.20 3.14
C GLN A 235 -22.12 5.69 3.40
N SER A 236 -22.16 6.53 2.38
CA SER A 236 -21.89 7.98 2.50
C SER A 236 -23.06 8.76 3.11
N ASN A 237 -24.26 8.22 3.06
CA ASN A 237 -25.46 8.81 3.63
C ASN A 237 -25.45 8.73 5.15
N GLN A 238 -25.11 9.84 5.80
CA GLN A 238 -25.02 9.92 7.26
C GLN A 238 -26.31 9.52 7.99
N LYS A 239 -27.50 9.81 7.40
CA LYS A 239 -28.78 9.47 8.01
C LYS A 239 -29.01 7.97 8.16
N ILE A 240 -28.45 7.15 7.26
CA ILE A 240 -28.55 5.68 7.37
C ILE A 240 -27.87 5.19 8.65
N TRP A 241 -26.75 5.84 9.04
CA TRP A 241 -26.00 5.47 10.25
C TRP A 241 -26.75 5.80 11.56
N GLU A 242 -27.74 6.70 11.54
CA GLU A 242 -28.57 7.01 12.72
C GLU A 242 -29.36 5.78 13.20
N ALA A 243 -29.60 4.82 12.32
CA ALA A 243 -30.25 3.56 12.69
C ALA A 243 -29.48 2.78 13.78
N VAL A 244 -28.17 3.03 13.97
CA VAL A 244 -27.37 2.40 15.03
C VAL A 244 -27.94 2.69 16.43
N TYR A 245 -28.51 3.87 16.64
CA TYR A 245 -29.12 4.25 17.95
C TYR A 245 -30.37 3.47 18.26
N GLY A 246 -30.99 2.81 17.30
CA GLY A 246 -32.14 1.93 17.52
C GLY A 246 -31.76 0.48 17.87
N ILE A 247 -30.49 0.11 17.75
CA ILE A 247 -30.03 -1.24 18.06
C ILE A 247 -29.75 -1.35 19.57
N PRO A 248 -30.24 -2.40 20.25
CA PRO A 248 -29.93 -2.61 21.65
C PRO A 248 -28.43 -2.74 21.90
N ASP A 249 -27.90 -2.05 22.91
CA ASP A 249 -26.47 -2.09 23.27
C ASP A 249 -25.97 -3.52 23.49
N GLU A 250 -26.80 -4.38 24.09
CA GLU A 250 -26.47 -5.78 24.32
C GLU A 250 -26.22 -6.55 22.97
N GLU A 251 -27.00 -6.26 21.96
CA GLU A 251 -26.84 -6.91 20.65
C GLU A 251 -25.54 -6.46 19.96
N ILE A 252 -25.23 -5.18 20.04
CA ILE A 252 -23.96 -4.61 19.55
C ILE A 252 -22.79 -5.26 20.30
N TRP A 253 -22.87 -5.30 21.63
CA TRP A 253 -21.81 -5.85 22.48
C TRP A 253 -21.60 -7.35 22.26
N ASN A 254 -22.68 -8.13 22.19
CA ASN A 254 -22.60 -9.57 21.90
C ASN A 254 -21.98 -9.85 20.52
N THR A 255 -22.31 -9.04 19.52
CA THR A 255 -21.69 -9.14 18.19
C THR A 255 -20.19 -8.86 18.27
N ARG A 256 -19.78 -7.85 19.05
CA ARG A 256 -18.38 -7.51 19.32
C ARG A 256 -17.64 -8.64 20.01
N LEU A 257 -18.19 -9.22 21.07
CA LEU A 257 -17.58 -10.34 21.80
C LEU A 257 -17.38 -11.57 20.90
N LYS A 258 -18.34 -11.88 20.00
CA LYS A 258 -18.21 -12.97 19.03
C LYS A 258 -17.02 -12.76 18.11
N GLN A 259 -16.78 -11.52 17.63
CA GLN A 259 -15.63 -11.24 16.78
C GLN A 259 -14.30 -11.36 17.51
N LYS A 260 -14.25 -10.89 18.77
CA LYS A 260 -13.06 -11.06 19.63
C LYS A 260 -12.75 -12.53 19.86
N ALA A 261 -13.75 -13.35 20.19
CA ALA A 261 -13.57 -14.79 20.38
C ALA A 261 -13.01 -15.45 19.12
N LYS A 262 -13.56 -15.14 17.92
CA LYS A 262 -13.04 -15.63 16.64
C LYS A 262 -11.59 -15.24 16.38
N LEU A 263 -11.21 -14.00 16.71
CA LEU A 263 -9.82 -13.56 16.60
C LEU A 263 -8.90 -14.36 17.52
N LEU A 264 -9.30 -14.55 18.80
CA LEU A 264 -8.49 -15.30 19.76
C LEU A 264 -8.33 -16.77 19.35
N ASP A 265 -9.38 -17.40 18.84
CA ASP A 265 -9.31 -18.78 18.32
C ASP A 265 -8.43 -18.88 17.08
N TYR A 266 -8.56 -17.90 16.16
CA TYR A 266 -7.69 -17.82 14.99
C TYR A 266 -6.21 -17.66 15.38
N ILE A 267 -5.90 -16.78 16.33
CA ILE A 267 -4.54 -16.58 16.84
C ILE A 267 -3.99 -17.88 17.45
N LYS A 268 -4.76 -18.56 18.27
CA LYS A 268 -4.35 -19.84 18.87
C LYS A 268 -4.01 -20.86 17.77
N SER A 269 -4.88 -21.00 16.77
CA SER A 269 -4.66 -21.94 15.66
C SER A 269 -3.45 -21.56 14.80
N LYS A 270 -3.30 -20.28 14.45
CA LYS A 270 -2.20 -19.79 13.61
C LYS A 270 -0.86 -19.89 14.34
N CYS A 271 -0.78 -19.38 15.55
CA CYS A 271 0.45 -19.42 16.33
C CYS A 271 0.91 -20.85 16.62
N SER A 272 -0.01 -21.79 16.93
CA SER A 272 0.36 -23.18 17.12
C SER A 272 1.05 -23.78 15.88
N LYS A 273 0.61 -23.41 14.67
CA LYS A 273 1.23 -23.87 13.42
C LYS A 273 2.57 -23.18 13.15
N ASP A 274 2.65 -21.87 13.35
CA ASP A 274 3.84 -21.08 13.07
C ASP A 274 4.96 -21.37 14.06
N TRP A 275 4.65 -21.58 15.34
CA TRP A 275 5.62 -21.87 16.38
C TRP A 275 6.17 -23.31 16.28
N LEU A 276 5.36 -24.27 15.84
CA LEU A 276 5.86 -25.60 15.50
C LEU A 276 6.90 -25.57 14.38
N ARG A 277 6.76 -24.63 13.44
CA ARG A 277 7.73 -24.43 12.34
C ARG A 277 8.98 -23.70 12.78
N SER A 278 8.87 -22.72 13.68
CA SER A 278 9.96 -21.86 14.13
C SER A 278 10.75 -22.42 15.33
N GLN A 279 10.44 -23.64 15.79
CA GLN A 279 11.11 -24.30 16.93
C GLN A 279 11.09 -23.46 18.24
N VAL A 280 10.07 -22.62 18.42
CA VAL A 280 9.83 -21.89 19.67
C VAL A 280 9.44 -22.89 20.77
N ASP A 281 9.90 -22.63 21.99
CA ASP A 281 9.54 -23.44 23.17
C ASP A 281 8.01 -23.58 23.27
N PRO A 282 7.47 -24.82 23.18
CA PRO A 282 6.04 -25.06 23.31
C PRO A 282 5.45 -24.57 24.64
N ALA A 283 6.23 -24.63 25.74
CA ALA A 283 5.78 -24.16 27.05
C ALA A 283 5.52 -22.63 27.06
N LEU A 284 6.36 -21.87 26.36
CA LEU A 284 6.16 -20.44 26.18
C LEU A 284 4.85 -20.14 25.43
N SER A 285 4.58 -20.92 24.38
CA SER A 285 3.37 -20.80 23.57
C SER A 285 2.12 -21.05 24.41
N VAL A 286 2.09 -22.13 25.17
CA VAL A 286 0.99 -22.49 26.07
C VAL A 286 0.78 -21.37 27.09
N SER A 287 1.85 -20.88 27.73
CA SER A 287 1.79 -19.83 28.74
C SER A 287 1.23 -18.51 28.22
N ILE A 288 1.46 -18.17 26.94
CA ILE A 288 0.85 -16.99 26.30
C ILE A 288 -0.65 -17.21 26.12
N PHE A 289 -1.09 -18.37 25.64
CA PHE A 289 -2.51 -18.63 25.40
C PHE A 289 -3.34 -18.72 26.68
N GLU A 290 -2.78 -19.29 27.74
CA GLU A 290 -3.44 -19.34 29.05
C GLU A 290 -3.70 -17.94 29.66
N ARG A 291 -2.94 -16.94 29.21
CA ARG A 291 -3.06 -15.56 29.64
C ARG A 291 -3.95 -14.70 28.73
N PHE A 292 -4.50 -15.27 27.68
CA PHE A 292 -5.52 -14.58 26.90
C PHE A 292 -6.77 -14.35 27.75
N ASN A 293 -7.10 -13.07 27.89
CA ASN A 293 -8.30 -12.66 28.62
C ASN A 293 -9.33 -12.11 27.62
N PRO A 294 -10.47 -12.80 27.42
CA PRO A 294 -11.53 -12.33 26.52
C PRO A 294 -12.19 -11.02 26.98
N ASP A 295 -12.10 -10.74 28.28
CA ASP A 295 -12.67 -9.50 28.85
C ASP A 295 -11.71 -8.31 28.82
N ALA A 296 -10.45 -8.54 28.43
CA ALA A 296 -9.48 -7.46 28.29
C ALA A 296 -9.83 -6.53 27.13
N LEU A 297 -9.55 -5.23 27.28
CA LEU A 297 -9.50 -4.30 26.16
C LEU A 297 -8.39 -4.72 25.21
N LEU A 298 -8.75 -5.11 23.99
CA LEU A 298 -7.81 -5.63 22.99
C LEU A 298 -7.45 -4.55 21.98
N ILE A 299 -6.18 -4.14 21.97
CA ILE A 299 -5.66 -3.08 21.10
C ILE A 299 -4.75 -3.70 20.05
N GLY A 300 -5.02 -3.42 18.76
CA GLY A 300 -4.29 -3.96 17.62
C GLY A 300 -3.40 -2.94 16.92
N PHE A 301 -2.21 -3.37 16.51
CA PHE A 301 -1.34 -2.65 15.60
C PHE A 301 -1.01 -3.56 14.41
N GLY A 302 -1.73 -3.38 13.29
CA GLY A 302 -1.59 -4.17 12.06
C GLY A 302 -1.05 -3.32 10.91
N ARG A 303 0.28 -3.12 10.83
CA ARG A 303 0.92 -2.25 9.83
C ARG A 303 2.30 -2.74 9.44
N ARG A 304 2.80 -2.30 8.25
CA ARG A 304 4.23 -2.45 7.91
C ARG A 304 5.08 -1.73 8.96
N PHE A 305 6.11 -2.40 9.45
CA PHE A 305 7.08 -1.81 10.37
C PHE A 305 8.04 -0.93 9.60
N ALA A 306 7.93 0.36 9.82
CA ALA A 306 8.83 1.41 9.36
C ALA A 306 8.82 2.51 10.42
N THR A 307 9.93 3.24 10.58
CA THR A 307 10.13 4.21 11.68
C THR A 307 9.00 5.24 11.77
N TYR A 308 8.52 5.77 10.63
CA TYR A 308 7.46 6.78 10.60
C TYR A 308 6.08 6.26 11.02
N LYS A 309 5.86 4.94 11.04
CA LYS A 309 4.63 4.30 11.58
C LYS A 309 4.59 4.27 13.10
N ARG A 310 5.71 4.57 13.76
CA ARG A 310 5.83 4.86 15.20
C ARG A 310 5.37 3.75 16.14
N ALA A 311 5.55 2.48 15.77
CA ALA A 311 5.20 1.32 16.62
C ALA A 311 5.89 1.36 18.00
N HIS A 312 7.06 2.01 18.10
CA HIS A 312 7.85 2.13 19.33
C HIS A 312 7.26 3.09 20.38
N LEU A 313 6.31 3.97 19.99
CA LEU A 313 5.76 4.98 20.94
C LEU A 313 5.11 4.36 22.18
N LEU A 314 4.51 3.18 22.06
CA LEU A 314 3.93 2.47 23.19
C LEU A 314 4.97 2.13 24.28
N PHE A 315 6.23 1.99 23.89
CA PHE A 315 7.32 1.52 24.76
C PHE A 315 8.22 2.64 25.31
N THR A 316 7.84 3.90 25.12
CA THR A 316 8.63 5.05 25.60
C THR A 316 8.66 5.17 27.12
N ASP A 317 7.63 4.69 27.82
CA ASP A 317 7.56 4.58 29.27
C ASP A 317 7.16 3.14 29.64
N ILE A 318 8.17 2.29 29.73
CA ILE A 318 7.98 0.84 29.92
C ILE A 318 7.36 0.50 31.29
N ASP A 319 7.73 1.26 32.34
CA ASP A 319 7.22 1.04 33.70
C ASP A 319 5.73 1.44 33.79
N ARG A 320 5.35 2.50 33.13
CA ARG A 320 3.94 2.91 33.02
C ARG A 320 3.14 1.87 32.25
N LEU A 321 3.67 1.38 31.13
CA LEU A 321 3.03 0.33 30.34
C LEU A 321 2.84 -0.94 31.18
N ALA A 322 3.86 -1.37 31.94
CA ALA A 322 3.75 -2.52 32.83
C ALA A 322 2.62 -2.34 33.86
N ARG A 323 2.48 -1.16 34.48
CA ARG A 323 1.37 -0.88 35.40
C ARG A 323 0.00 -0.94 34.71
N ILE A 324 -0.10 -0.47 33.45
CA ILE A 324 -1.34 -0.50 32.68
C ILE A 324 -1.77 -1.93 32.37
N VAL A 325 -0.89 -2.74 31.76
CA VAL A 325 -1.24 -4.09 31.29
C VAL A 325 -1.41 -5.10 32.45
N ASN A 326 -0.93 -4.78 33.65
CA ASN A 326 -1.07 -5.63 34.84
C ASN A 326 -2.16 -5.12 35.80
N ASN A 327 -2.98 -4.17 35.39
CA ASN A 327 -4.10 -3.71 36.20
C ASN A 327 -5.22 -4.76 36.19
N PRO A 328 -5.57 -5.38 37.34
CA PRO A 328 -6.57 -6.44 37.36
C PRO A 328 -8.00 -5.93 37.16
N LYS A 329 -8.28 -4.65 37.47
CA LYS A 329 -9.60 -4.06 37.33
C LYS A 329 -9.89 -3.64 35.87
N TYR A 330 -8.88 -3.26 35.13
CA TYR A 330 -9.00 -2.79 33.75
C TYR A 330 -7.95 -3.52 32.90
N PRO A 331 -8.20 -4.80 32.57
CA PRO A 331 -7.23 -5.59 31.82
C PRO A 331 -7.11 -5.08 30.38
N VAL A 332 -5.86 -4.94 29.91
CA VAL A 332 -5.54 -4.50 28.55
C VAL A 332 -4.55 -5.47 27.93
N GLN A 333 -4.75 -5.82 26.67
CA GLN A 333 -3.82 -6.62 25.89
C GLN A 333 -3.54 -5.96 24.54
N PHE A 334 -2.31 -6.10 24.05
CA PHE A 334 -1.85 -5.54 22.77
C PHE A 334 -1.47 -6.65 21.80
N ILE A 335 -1.92 -6.52 20.55
CA ILE A 335 -1.53 -7.39 19.45
C ILE A 335 -0.81 -6.56 18.40
N PHE A 336 0.43 -6.93 18.11
CA PHE A 336 1.21 -6.38 17.02
C PHE A 336 1.28 -7.40 15.89
N ALA A 337 1.04 -6.93 14.64
CA ALA A 337 1.19 -7.73 13.45
C ALA A 337 1.74 -6.87 12.31
N GLY A 338 2.63 -7.41 11.51
CA GLY A 338 3.20 -6.68 10.38
C GLY A 338 4.51 -7.30 9.90
N LYS A 339 5.03 -6.72 8.84
CA LYS A 339 6.31 -7.07 8.23
C LYS A 339 7.15 -5.82 8.05
N ALA A 340 8.47 -5.92 8.13
CA ALA A 340 9.41 -4.91 7.68
C ALA A 340 9.86 -5.25 6.25
N HIS A 341 10.26 -4.24 5.49
CA HIS A 341 10.89 -4.48 4.20
C HIS A 341 12.25 -5.20 4.42
N PRO A 342 12.67 -6.15 3.57
CA PRO A 342 13.93 -6.87 3.73
C PRO A 342 15.16 -5.96 3.86
N ASN A 343 15.14 -4.79 3.22
CA ASN A 343 16.22 -3.79 3.25
C ASN A 343 16.02 -2.71 4.33
N ASP A 344 14.94 -2.77 5.13
CA ASP A 344 14.67 -1.82 6.22
C ASP A 344 15.14 -2.39 7.56
N GLY A 345 16.44 -2.24 7.84
CA GLY A 345 17.03 -2.69 9.11
C GLY A 345 16.43 -2.00 10.34
N ALA A 346 15.99 -0.74 10.22
CA ALA A 346 15.33 -0.02 11.31
C ALA A 346 13.94 -0.64 11.62
N GLY A 347 13.16 -0.94 10.60
CA GLY A 347 11.88 -1.63 10.75
C GLY A 347 12.03 -3.03 11.35
N GLN A 348 13.05 -3.80 10.92
CA GLN A 348 13.39 -5.10 11.52
C GLN A 348 13.80 -4.96 12.99
N GLY A 349 14.57 -3.92 13.32
CA GLY A 349 14.95 -3.61 14.70
C GLY A 349 13.75 -3.34 15.60
N LEU A 350 12.72 -2.63 15.11
CA LEU A 350 11.46 -2.42 15.84
C LEU A 350 10.73 -3.73 16.12
N ILE A 351 10.65 -4.65 15.16
CA ILE A 351 10.05 -5.98 15.37
C ILE A 351 10.81 -6.74 16.47
N LYS A 352 12.14 -6.78 16.36
CA LYS A 352 12.99 -7.45 17.36
C LYS A 352 12.76 -6.88 18.76
N GLN A 353 12.75 -5.57 18.91
CA GLN A 353 12.48 -4.90 20.19
C GLN A 353 11.12 -5.28 20.78
N ILE A 354 10.05 -5.30 19.97
CA ILE A 354 8.71 -5.66 20.45
C ILE A 354 8.67 -7.12 20.89
N VAL A 355 9.28 -8.03 20.11
CA VAL A 355 9.36 -9.46 20.47
C VAL A 355 10.14 -9.67 21.77
N GLU A 356 11.25 -8.95 21.97
CA GLU A 356 12.04 -9.03 23.21
C GLU A 356 11.23 -8.52 24.42
N ILE A 357 10.51 -7.39 24.28
CA ILE A 357 9.65 -6.85 25.34
C ILE A 357 8.50 -7.83 25.64
N SER A 358 7.85 -8.40 24.64
CA SER A 358 6.71 -9.32 24.83
C SER A 358 7.06 -10.58 25.63
N ARG A 359 8.34 -10.95 25.68
CA ARG A 359 8.85 -12.12 26.41
C ARG A 359 9.21 -11.82 27.86
N ARG A 360 9.23 -10.56 28.29
CA ARG A 360 9.49 -10.21 29.69
C ARG A 360 8.34 -10.68 30.58
N PRO A 361 8.61 -11.10 31.82
CA PRO A 361 7.58 -11.64 32.71
C PRO A 361 6.35 -10.74 32.89
N GLU A 362 6.57 -9.43 32.98
CA GLU A 362 5.51 -8.43 33.17
C GLU A 362 4.62 -8.22 31.94
N PHE A 363 5.10 -8.58 30.73
CA PHE A 363 4.39 -8.42 29.46
C PHE A 363 3.93 -9.71 28.83
N LEU A 364 4.34 -10.85 29.39
CA LEU A 364 4.03 -12.15 28.81
C LEU A 364 2.51 -12.40 28.75
N GLY A 365 1.99 -12.65 27.56
CA GLY A 365 0.57 -12.78 27.27
C GLY A 365 -0.22 -11.46 27.29
N LYS A 366 0.43 -10.32 27.58
CA LYS A 366 -0.17 -8.96 27.54
C LYS A 366 0.20 -8.21 26.26
N ILE A 367 1.40 -8.47 25.75
CA ILE A 367 1.87 -7.94 24.48
C ILE A 367 2.23 -9.15 23.60
N ILE A 368 1.61 -9.22 22.42
CA ILE A 368 1.74 -10.38 21.54
C ILE A 368 2.15 -9.89 20.17
N PHE A 369 3.18 -10.51 19.59
CA PHE A 369 3.57 -10.27 18.21
C PHE A 369 3.14 -11.48 17.35
N LEU A 370 2.38 -11.21 16.28
CA LEU A 370 1.93 -12.21 15.31
C LEU A 370 2.79 -12.15 14.06
N GLU A 371 3.41 -13.26 13.75
CA GLU A 371 4.22 -13.46 12.56
C GLU A 371 3.35 -13.65 11.31
N ASN A 372 3.99 -13.59 10.14
CA ASN A 372 3.37 -13.91 8.86
C ASN A 372 2.08 -13.10 8.58
N TYR A 373 2.13 -11.77 8.85
CA TYR A 373 1.02 -10.87 8.57
C TYR A 373 0.61 -10.95 7.09
N ASP A 374 -0.64 -11.28 6.85
CA ASP A 374 -1.28 -11.41 5.54
C ASP A 374 -2.71 -10.86 5.57
N MET A 375 -3.43 -10.94 4.45
CA MET A 375 -4.80 -10.43 4.33
C MET A 375 -5.79 -11.19 5.22
N ASP A 376 -5.54 -12.47 5.47
CA ASP A 376 -6.42 -13.28 6.31
C ASP A 376 -6.28 -12.89 7.78
N LEU A 377 -5.04 -12.78 8.28
CA LEU A 377 -4.78 -12.23 9.61
C LEU A 377 -5.31 -10.80 9.75
N ALA A 378 -5.14 -9.96 8.72
CA ALA A 378 -5.63 -8.58 8.73
C ALA A 378 -7.15 -8.51 8.93
N ARG A 379 -7.92 -9.35 8.24
CA ARG A 379 -9.39 -9.41 8.39
C ARG A 379 -9.80 -9.78 9.80
N HIS A 380 -9.17 -10.81 10.38
CA HIS A 380 -9.46 -11.24 11.75
C HIS A 380 -9.07 -10.15 12.76
N LEU A 381 -7.89 -9.54 12.58
CA LEU A 381 -7.40 -8.50 13.48
C LEU A 381 -8.34 -7.27 13.48
N ILE A 382 -8.65 -6.73 12.30
CA ILE A 382 -9.53 -5.55 12.16
C ILE A 382 -10.92 -5.83 12.75
N SER A 383 -11.46 -7.02 12.53
CA SER A 383 -12.79 -7.37 13.05
C SER A 383 -12.78 -7.65 14.55
N GLY A 384 -11.68 -8.16 15.10
CA GLY A 384 -11.62 -8.74 16.44
C GLY A 384 -11.02 -7.85 17.52
N VAL A 385 -10.19 -6.84 17.21
CA VAL A 385 -9.65 -5.91 18.21
C VAL A 385 -10.69 -4.85 18.61
N ASP A 386 -10.63 -4.32 19.79
CA ASP A 386 -11.53 -3.24 20.26
C ASP A 386 -11.08 -1.88 19.73
N ILE A 387 -9.74 -1.70 19.55
CA ILE A 387 -9.10 -0.49 19.03
C ILE A 387 -8.02 -0.88 18.03
#